data_1bce996ee4ce2b43fc9e0db933d81f62
#
_entry.id   1bce996ee4ce2b43fc9e0db933d81f62
#
_cell.length_a   1.000
_cell.length_b   1.000
_cell.length_c   1.000
_cell.angle_alpha   90.00
_cell.angle_beta   90.00
_cell.angle_gamma   90.00
#
_symmetry.space_group_name_H-M   'P 1'
#
loop_
_entity.id
_entity.type
_entity.pdbx_description
1 polymer ?
#
loop_
_entity_poly.entity_id
_entity_poly.type
_entity_poly.pdbx_seq_one_letter_code
_entity_poly.pdbx_strand_id
1 'polypeptide(L)'
;MLDIGLMQRLCQVPVELELQQENLLAIYRGKLAEQFVAQELLAWHSPELFYWAREARGSSAEVDYLVVKAGKIYPVEVKSGAGGTLRSLHLMLAKYQNCPQGLVLYSGPSKKIPEQKLQFLPLYRVATIGDRRPGGW
;
A
#
# COMPACT_ATOMS: atom_id res chain seq x y z
N MET A 1 0.41 -8.05 15.46
CA MET A 1 1.12 -7.78 14.20
C MET A 1 2.61 -7.71 14.48
N LEU A 2 3.42 -8.32 13.62
CA LEU A 2 4.87 -8.31 13.74
C LEU A 2 5.42 -6.94 13.35
N ASP A 3 6.38 -6.41 14.13
CA ASP A 3 7.12 -5.25 13.69
C ASP A 3 8.10 -5.59 12.55
N ILE A 4 8.60 -4.57 11.86
CA ILE A 4 9.46 -4.74 10.68
C ILE A 4 10.77 -5.44 11.04
N GLY A 5 11.37 -5.14 12.19
CA GLY A 5 12.61 -5.76 12.65
C GLY A 5 12.42 -7.25 12.93
N LEU A 6 11.31 -7.64 13.55
CA LEU A 6 10.97 -9.03 13.78
C LEU A 6 10.67 -9.77 12.48
N MET A 7 9.97 -9.13 11.53
CA MET A 7 9.72 -9.68 10.21
C MET A 7 11.04 -9.95 9.46
N GLN A 8 12.00 -9.05 9.52
CA GLN A 8 13.33 -9.23 8.94
C GLN A 8 14.03 -10.47 9.50
N ARG A 9 13.96 -10.68 10.82
CA ARG A 9 14.54 -11.87 11.49
C ARG A 9 13.83 -13.16 11.08
N LEU A 10 12.51 -13.14 11.01
CA LEU A 10 11.73 -14.34 10.64
C LEU A 10 11.94 -14.75 9.19
N CYS A 11 12.14 -13.80 8.29
CA CYS A 11 12.44 -14.09 6.90
C CYS A 11 13.87 -14.64 6.70
N GLN A 12 14.71 -14.61 7.74
CA GLN A 12 16.10 -15.11 7.71
C GLN A 12 16.90 -14.60 6.50
N VAL A 13 16.66 -13.36 6.10
CA VAL A 13 17.40 -12.74 5.01
C VAL A 13 18.75 -12.26 5.55
N PRO A 14 19.88 -12.93 5.18
CA PRO A 14 21.18 -12.45 5.57
C PRO A 14 21.46 -11.08 4.92
N VAL A 15 21.99 -10.16 5.67
CA VAL A 15 22.37 -8.81 5.19
C VAL A 15 23.29 -8.89 3.97
N GLU A 16 24.08 -9.95 3.87
CA GLU A 16 25.03 -10.18 2.76
C GLU A 16 24.34 -10.60 1.44
N LEU A 17 23.16 -11.23 1.50
CA LEU A 17 22.34 -11.53 0.31
C LEU A 17 21.68 -10.27 -0.27
N GLU A 18 21.55 -9.21 0.50
CA GLU A 18 21.02 -7.93 0.04
C GLU A 18 21.92 -7.30 -1.06
N LEU A 19 23.20 -7.64 -1.07
CA LEU A 19 24.17 -7.07 -2.01
C LEU A 19 24.30 -7.85 -3.32
N GLN A 20 23.74 -9.07 -3.42
CA GLN A 20 24.01 -9.96 -4.55
C GLN A 20 22.84 -10.30 -5.47
N GLN A 21 21.59 -10.01 -5.11
CA GLN A 21 20.41 -10.37 -5.91
C GLN A 21 19.34 -9.28 -5.89
N GLU A 22 19.42 -8.36 -6.83
CA GLU A 22 18.48 -7.22 -6.97
C GLU A 22 16.99 -7.61 -6.96
N ASN A 23 16.63 -8.76 -7.55
CA ASN A 23 15.23 -9.20 -7.64
C ASN A 23 14.65 -9.68 -6.30
N LEU A 24 15.41 -10.45 -5.53
CA LEU A 24 14.97 -10.90 -4.20
C LEU A 24 14.91 -9.74 -3.23
N LEU A 25 15.83 -8.81 -3.34
CA LEU A 25 15.82 -7.59 -2.54
C LEU A 25 14.61 -6.72 -2.83
N ALA A 26 14.22 -6.60 -4.10
CA ALA A 26 13.02 -5.83 -4.48
C ALA A 26 11.75 -6.44 -3.89
N ILE A 27 11.59 -7.77 -3.93
CA ILE A 27 10.46 -8.49 -3.32
C ILE A 27 10.43 -8.27 -1.81
N TYR A 28 11.57 -8.40 -1.16
CA TYR A 28 11.72 -8.21 0.28
C TYR A 28 11.38 -6.77 0.72
N ARG A 29 11.92 -5.78 0.02
CA ARG A 29 11.59 -4.36 0.26
C ARG A 29 10.11 -4.07 0.06
N GLY A 30 9.50 -4.71 -0.94
CA GLY A 30 8.05 -4.62 -1.17
C GLY A 30 7.26 -5.11 0.03
N LYS A 31 7.60 -6.28 0.57
CA LYS A 31 6.95 -6.85 1.76
C LYS A 31 7.15 -6.00 3.01
N LEU A 32 8.32 -5.43 3.20
CA LEU A 32 8.58 -4.50 4.31
C LEU A 32 7.76 -3.21 4.19
N ALA A 33 7.66 -2.66 3.00
CA ALA A 33 6.85 -1.46 2.76
C ALA A 33 5.37 -1.73 3.01
N GLU A 34 4.83 -2.85 2.52
CA GLU A 34 3.46 -3.27 2.80
C GLU A 34 3.22 -3.45 4.31
N GLN A 35 4.14 -4.11 5.02
CA GLN A 35 4.05 -4.32 6.46
C GLN A 35 4.07 -3.01 7.23
N PHE A 36 4.93 -2.07 6.86
CA PHE A 36 4.97 -0.74 7.45
C PHE A 36 3.62 -0.01 7.28
N VAL A 37 3.09 0.00 6.06
CA VAL A 37 1.80 0.62 5.77
C VAL A 37 0.67 -0.03 6.57
N ALA A 38 0.64 -1.36 6.67
CA ALA A 38 -0.35 -2.08 7.45
C ALA A 38 -0.31 -1.68 8.94
N GLN A 39 0.86 -1.61 9.53
CA GLN A 39 1.04 -1.19 10.94
C GLN A 39 0.54 0.23 11.17
N GLU A 40 0.89 1.16 10.29
CA GLU A 40 0.46 2.55 10.41
C GLU A 40 -1.05 2.70 10.22
N LEU A 41 -1.66 1.98 9.28
CA LEU A 41 -3.11 1.99 9.08
C LEU A 41 -3.85 1.47 10.31
N LEU A 42 -3.38 0.38 10.92
CA LEU A 42 -3.94 -0.16 12.15
C LEU A 42 -3.76 0.78 13.33
N ALA A 43 -2.61 1.43 13.43
CA ALA A 43 -2.32 2.36 14.53
C ALA A 43 -3.19 3.63 14.48
N TRP A 44 -3.37 4.21 13.29
CA TRP A 44 -3.93 5.55 13.16
C TRP A 44 -5.37 5.62 12.64
N HIS A 45 -5.81 4.64 11.83
CA HIS A 45 -7.06 4.78 11.08
C HIS A 45 -8.12 3.74 11.39
N SER A 46 -7.78 2.45 11.37
CA SER A 46 -8.78 1.39 11.48
C SER A 46 -8.27 0.24 12.34
N PRO A 47 -9.14 -0.36 13.21
CA PRO A 47 -8.78 -1.57 13.93
C PRO A 47 -8.62 -2.80 13.03
N GLU A 48 -9.07 -2.71 11.80
CA GLU A 48 -9.05 -3.79 10.82
C GLU A 48 -8.46 -3.30 9.50
N LEU A 49 -7.76 -4.20 8.81
CA LEU A 49 -7.25 -3.95 7.46
C LEU A 49 -8.24 -4.50 6.45
N PHE A 50 -8.53 -3.70 5.44
CA PHE A 50 -9.34 -4.10 4.29
C PHE A 50 -8.48 -4.08 3.04
N TYR A 51 -8.74 -5.00 2.14
CA TYR A 51 -8.14 -5.08 0.82
C TYR A 51 -9.19 -5.41 -0.23
N TRP A 52 -8.84 -5.28 -1.50
CA TRP A 52 -9.72 -5.66 -2.60
C TRP A 52 -9.03 -6.68 -3.49
N ALA A 53 -9.74 -7.73 -3.82
CA ALA A 53 -9.28 -8.74 -4.76
C ALA A 53 -10.42 -9.14 -5.69
N ARG A 54 -10.08 -9.41 -6.93
CA ARG A 54 -10.99 -9.93 -7.94
C ARG A 54 -10.32 -11.08 -8.67
N GLU A 55 -11.00 -12.21 -8.70
CA GLU A 55 -10.64 -13.32 -9.55
C GLU A 55 -11.60 -13.38 -10.75
N ALA A 56 -11.06 -13.44 -11.95
CA ALA A 56 -11.79 -13.66 -13.18
C ALA A 56 -11.02 -14.64 -14.06
N ARG A 57 -11.71 -15.33 -14.98
CA ARG A 57 -11.06 -16.26 -15.90
C ARG A 57 -9.90 -15.57 -16.61
N GLY A 58 -8.68 -16.05 -16.37
CA GLY A 58 -7.45 -15.56 -17.00
C GLY A 58 -6.87 -14.25 -16.47
N SER A 59 -7.46 -13.66 -15.43
CA SER A 59 -6.89 -12.45 -14.80
C SER A 59 -7.27 -12.31 -13.34
N SER A 60 -6.30 -11.97 -12.51
CA SER A 60 -6.51 -11.54 -11.13
C SER A 60 -6.18 -10.06 -10.98
N ALA A 61 -6.86 -9.40 -10.07
CA ALA A 61 -6.57 -8.02 -9.69
C ALA A 61 -6.66 -7.90 -8.17
N GLU A 62 -5.70 -7.19 -7.59
CA GLU A 62 -5.60 -7.01 -6.14
C GLU A 62 -5.13 -5.58 -5.85
N VAL A 63 -5.71 -4.96 -4.83
CA VAL A 63 -5.27 -3.68 -4.27
C VAL A 63 -4.89 -3.93 -2.81
N ASP A 64 -3.73 -3.46 -2.40
CA ASP A 64 -3.11 -3.82 -1.13
C ASP A 64 -3.98 -3.47 0.08
N TYR A 65 -4.52 -2.24 0.13
CA TYR A 65 -5.37 -1.80 1.23
C TYR A 65 -6.49 -0.88 0.77
N LEU A 66 -7.55 -0.81 1.59
CA LEU A 66 -8.64 0.14 1.42
C LEU A 66 -8.73 1.03 2.67
N VAL A 67 -8.82 2.34 2.46
CA VAL A 67 -9.02 3.32 3.53
C VAL A 67 -10.36 4.01 3.33
N VAL A 68 -11.17 4.05 4.38
CA VAL A 68 -12.44 4.76 4.37
C VAL A 68 -12.26 6.13 5.01
N LYS A 69 -12.70 7.17 4.32
CA LYS A 69 -12.66 8.55 4.79
C LYS A 69 -13.91 9.30 4.32
N ALA A 70 -14.62 9.90 5.26
CA ALA A 70 -15.84 10.66 4.96
C ALA A 70 -16.84 9.90 4.06
N GLY A 71 -17.04 8.60 4.31
CA GLY A 71 -17.95 7.75 3.53
C GLY A 71 -17.47 7.37 2.14
N LYS A 72 -16.25 7.72 1.78
CA LYS A 72 -15.61 7.34 0.51
C LYS A 72 -14.52 6.29 0.74
N ILE A 73 -14.26 5.49 -0.28
CA ILE A 73 -13.22 4.45 -0.25
C ILE A 73 -12.03 4.93 -1.08
N TYR A 74 -10.86 4.88 -0.47
CA TYR A 74 -9.59 5.20 -1.11
C TYR A 74 -8.74 3.94 -1.20
N PRO A 75 -8.64 3.33 -2.40
CA PRO A 75 -7.73 2.21 -2.59
C PRO A 75 -6.27 2.67 -2.48
N VAL A 76 -5.47 1.89 -1.80
CA VAL A 76 -4.07 2.17 -1.49
C VAL A 76 -3.19 1.06 -2.08
N GLU A 77 -2.28 1.45 -2.93
CA GLU A 77 -1.24 0.59 -3.50
C GLU A 77 0.12 0.97 -2.92
N VAL A 78 0.91 0.00 -2.52
CA VAL A 78 2.25 0.21 -1.97
C VAL A 78 3.30 -0.19 -3.01
N LYS A 79 4.22 0.71 -3.33
CA LYS A 79 5.31 0.48 -4.29
C LYS A 79 6.66 0.75 -3.64
N SER A 80 7.54 -0.24 -3.66
CA SER A 80 8.89 -0.13 -3.08
C SER A 80 9.98 0.24 -4.10
N GLY A 81 9.63 0.37 -5.37
CA GLY A 81 10.58 0.68 -6.44
C GLY A 81 9.91 1.27 -7.67
N ALA A 82 10.70 1.50 -8.71
CA ALA A 82 10.24 2.11 -9.97
C ALA A 82 9.43 1.16 -10.87
N GLY A 83 9.36 -0.12 -10.53
CA GLY A 83 8.69 -1.15 -11.33
C GLY A 83 7.25 -1.41 -10.91
N GLY A 84 6.52 -2.06 -11.81
CA GLY A 84 5.15 -2.50 -11.55
C GLY A 84 4.09 -1.64 -12.22
N THR A 85 2.92 -2.24 -12.41
CA THR A 85 1.77 -1.58 -13.04
C THR A 85 0.74 -1.20 -11.97
N LEU A 86 -0.05 -0.18 -12.23
CA LEU A 86 -1.18 0.25 -11.41
C LEU A 86 -2.51 -0.25 -11.98
N ARG A 87 -2.46 -1.35 -12.75
CA ARG A 87 -3.64 -1.88 -13.44
C ARG A 87 -4.79 -2.21 -12.50
N SER A 88 -4.53 -2.89 -11.41
CA SER A 88 -5.55 -3.25 -10.43
C SER A 88 -6.20 -2.03 -9.79
N LEU A 89 -5.39 -1.02 -9.48
CA LEU A 89 -5.86 0.25 -8.94
C LEU A 89 -6.78 0.97 -9.94
N HIS A 90 -6.38 1.06 -11.20
CA HIS A 90 -7.22 1.66 -12.27
C HIS A 90 -8.52 0.89 -12.48
N LEU A 91 -8.48 -0.45 -12.46
CA LEU A 91 -9.68 -1.28 -12.57
C LEU A 91 -10.68 -0.99 -11.44
N MET A 92 -10.19 -0.87 -10.22
CA MET A 92 -11.05 -0.57 -9.08
C MET A 92 -11.66 0.84 -9.18
N LEU A 93 -10.86 1.84 -9.55
CA LEU A 93 -11.33 3.22 -9.73
C LEU A 93 -12.36 3.36 -10.85
N ALA A 94 -12.22 2.56 -11.91
CA ALA A 94 -13.20 2.54 -13.01
C ALA A 94 -14.51 1.84 -12.62
N LYS A 95 -14.43 0.82 -11.76
CA LYS A 95 -15.59 0.00 -11.39
C LYS A 95 -16.46 0.66 -10.33
N TYR A 96 -15.86 1.36 -9.36
CA TYR A 96 -16.57 1.86 -8.18
C TYR A 96 -16.60 3.40 -8.15
N GLN A 97 -17.81 3.98 -8.23
CA GLN A 97 -18.00 5.43 -8.21
C GLN A 97 -17.71 6.08 -6.86
N ASN A 98 -17.82 5.32 -5.76
CA ASN A 98 -17.49 5.80 -4.42
C ASN A 98 -15.99 5.79 -4.10
N CYS A 99 -15.15 5.46 -5.08
CA CYS A 99 -13.70 5.58 -5.02
C CYS A 99 -13.27 6.83 -5.81
N PRO A 100 -13.15 8.00 -5.17
CA PRO A 100 -12.86 9.24 -5.89
C PRO A 100 -11.40 9.33 -6.35
N GLN A 101 -10.49 8.63 -5.66
CA GLN A 101 -9.08 8.73 -5.88
C GLN A 101 -8.36 7.48 -5.39
N GLY A 102 -7.34 7.04 -6.12
CA GLY A 102 -6.39 6.02 -5.68
C GLY A 102 -5.14 6.65 -5.06
N LEU A 103 -4.62 6.01 -4.04
CA LEU A 103 -3.41 6.43 -3.33
C LEU A 103 -2.28 5.46 -3.64
N VAL A 104 -1.13 5.98 -4.03
CA VAL A 104 0.09 5.19 -4.24
C VAL A 104 1.14 5.65 -3.24
N LEU A 105 1.46 4.78 -2.29
CA LEU A 105 2.52 5.01 -1.30
C LEU A 105 3.83 4.44 -1.83
N TYR A 106 4.85 5.28 -1.92
CA TYR A 106 6.12 4.92 -2.54
C TYR A 106 7.29 5.72 -1.93
N SER A 107 8.50 5.52 -2.42
CA SER A 107 9.70 6.18 -1.90
C SER A 107 9.95 7.59 -2.44
N GLY A 108 9.11 8.10 -3.34
CA GLY A 108 9.28 9.39 -3.99
C GLY A 108 8.45 10.52 -3.36
N PRO A 109 8.51 11.72 -3.96
CA PRO A 109 7.81 12.90 -3.47
C PRO A 109 6.31 12.85 -3.75
N SER A 110 5.55 13.71 -3.07
CA SER A 110 4.11 13.87 -3.31
C SER A 110 3.84 14.37 -4.73
N LYS A 111 2.90 13.71 -5.42
CA LYS A 111 2.50 14.05 -6.79
C LYS A 111 1.03 13.70 -7.01
N LYS A 112 0.30 14.55 -7.74
CA LYS A 112 -1.08 14.26 -8.16
C LYS A 112 -1.14 14.11 -9.67
N ILE A 113 -1.93 13.14 -10.12
CA ILE A 113 -2.27 12.92 -11.52
C ILE A 113 -3.81 12.92 -11.64
N PRO A 114 -4.46 14.09 -11.74
CA PRO A 114 -5.92 14.19 -11.71
C PRO A 114 -6.61 13.41 -12.81
N GLU A 115 -6.01 13.34 -14.00
CA GLU A 115 -6.55 12.65 -15.17
C GLU A 115 -6.71 11.14 -14.92
N GLN A 116 -5.87 10.58 -14.05
CA GLN A 116 -5.91 9.18 -13.67
C GLN A 116 -6.55 8.96 -12.31
N LYS A 117 -7.01 10.01 -11.65
CA LYS A 117 -7.51 9.97 -10.26
C LYS A 117 -6.51 9.37 -9.29
N LEU A 118 -5.22 9.67 -9.45
CA LEU A 118 -4.14 9.14 -8.62
C LEU A 118 -3.46 10.24 -7.82
N GLN A 119 -3.10 9.89 -6.59
CA GLN A 119 -2.22 10.67 -5.75
C GLN A 119 -1.07 9.79 -5.25
N PHE A 120 0.15 10.19 -5.54
CA PHE A 120 1.36 9.56 -5.05
C PHE A 120 1.81 10.26 -3.77
N LEU A 121 2.15 9.50 -2.76
CA LEU A 121 2.59 10.00 -1.46
C LEU A 121 3.81 9.22 -0.97
N PRO A 122 4.77 9.89 -0.30
CA PRO A 122 5.82 9.17 0.41
C PRO A 122 5.23 8.20 1.44
N LEU A 123 5.91 7.08 1.67
CA LEU A 123 5.46 6.04 2.62
C LEU A 123 5.14 6.61 4.01
N TYR A 124 5.95 7.55 4.51
CA TYR A 124 5.75 8.14 5.84
C TYR A 124 4.46 8.96 5.98
N ARG A 125 3.80 9.30 4.86
CA ARG A 125 2.53 10.04 4.87
C ARG A 125 1.32 9.14 5.13
N VAL A 126 1.50 7.82 5.26
CA VAL A 126 0.40 6.90 5.52
C VAL A 126 -0.43 7.27 6.75
N ALA A 127 0.19 7.80 7.80
CA ALA A 127 -0.51 8.27 9.00
C ALA A 127 -1.51 9.41 8.77
N THR A 128 -1.46 10.07 7.61
CA THR A 128 -2.29 11.24 7.28
C THR A 128 -3.37 10.99 6.23
N ILE A 129 -3.47 9.77 5.68
CA ILE A 129 -4.33 9.49 4.53
C ILE A 129 -5.80 9.20 4.87
N GLY A 130 -6.10 8.82 6.11
CA GLY A 130 -7.45 8.50 6.56
C GLY A 130 -7.93 9.40 7.68
N ASP A 131 -9.12 9.12 8.17
CA ASP A 131 -9.65 9.74 9.37
C ASP A 131 -8.96 9.11 10.59
N ARG A 132 -8.51 9.94 11.52
CA ARG A 132 -7.91 9.45 12.76
C ARG A 132 -8.96 8.75 13.61
N ARG A 133 -8.56 7.68 14.30
CA ARG A 133 -9.40 7.04 15.29
C ARG A 133 -9.82 8.04 16.37
N PRO A 134 -11.07 8.02 16.84
CA PRO A 134 -11.46 8.70 18.06
C PRO A 134 -10.61 8.15 19.22
N GLY A 135 -9.87 9.03 19.91
CA GLY A 135 -8.98 8.64 21.00
C GLY A 135 -7.62 8.07 20.57
N GLY A 136 -7.29 8.08 19.29
CA GLY A 136 -5.94 7.81 18.78
C GLY A 136 -4.98 8.96 19.13
N TRP A 137 -3.85 8.60 19.64
CA TRP A 137 -2.76 9.46 20.08
C TRP A 137 -1.81 9.85 18.94
#